data_31b23b889b038bb1c75c95dbc2ace33b
#
_entry.id   31b23b889b038bb1c75c95dbc2ace33b
#
_cell.length_a   1.000
_cell.length_b   1.000
_cell.length_c   1.000
_cell.angle_alpha   90.00
_cell.angle_beta   90.00
_cell.angle_gamma   90.00
#
_symmetry.space_group_name_H-M   'P 1'
#
loop_
_entity.id
_entity.type
_entity.pdbx_description
1 polymer ?
#
loop_
_entity_poly.entity_id
_entity_poly.type
_entity_poly.pdbx_seq_one_letter_code
_entity_poly.pdbx_strand_id
1 'polypeptide(L)'
;MKKIAFIILCFCLTSCFTNWGEERSVDPVFSRYEPVTLERSVFENAIEIQDKTAVTESSKIYIISDYIFVNDKRTGFHIFDNTNPESPIKKKFLKIPGATDIAIRNNILYINQATDLVVLTLNFTDFSMILNKRIKNVFPELRSPDGEFFSEDNKVVVNWLKK
;
A
#
# COMPACT_ATOMS: atom_id res chain seq x y z
N MET A 1 58.95 -16.08 -31.65
CA MET A 1 58.41 -15.03 -30.79
C MET A 1 56.90 -14.78 -31.03
N LYS A 2 56.37 -14.68 -32.22
CA LYS A 2 54.93 -14.44 -32.47
C LYS A 2 54.00 -15.57 -31.98
N LYS A 3 54.44 -16.84 -32.02
CA LYS A 3 53.63 -17.98 -31.52
C LYS A 3 53.53 -18.03 -30.00
N ILE A 4 54.57 -17.59 -29.28
CA ILE A 4 54.56 -17.53 -27.80
C ILE A 4 53.66 -16.42 -27.32
N ALA A 5 53.64 -15.25 -28.00
CA ALA A 5 52.75 -14.13 -27.67
C ALA A 5 51.27 -14.51 -27.85
N PHE A 6 50.95 -15.32 -28.86
CA PHE A 6 49.57 -15.80 -29.09
C PHE A 6 49.08 -16.77 -28.00
N ILE A 7 49.98 -17.67 -27.52
CA ILE A 7 49.65 -18.61 -26.42
C ILE A 7 49.42 -17.85 -25.13
N ILE A 8 50.21 -16.80 -24.81
CA ILE A 8 50.04 -15.99 -23.63
C ILE A 8 48.72 -15.20 -23.71
N LEU A 9 48.34 -14.68 -24.89
CA LEU A 9 47.08 -13.98 -25.10
C LEU A 9 45.86 -14.92 -24.88
N CYS A 10 45.91 -16.15 -25.29
CA CYS A 10 44.86 -17.14 -25.05
C CYS A 10 44.71 -17.51 -23.58
N PHE A 11 45.79 -17.52 -22.79
CA PHE A 11 45.74 -17.78 -21.37
C PHE A 11 45.10 -16.64 -20.55
N CYS A 12 45.23 -15.40 -21.02
CA CYS A 12 44.60 -14.23 -20.37
C CYS A 12 43.08 -14.18 -20.58
N LEU A 13 42.51 -14.87 -21.56
CA LEU A 13 41.08 -14.89 -21.84
C LEU A 13 40.31 -15.95 -21.04
N THR A 14 40.98 -16.85 -20.35
CA THR A 14 40.31 -17.88 -19.50
C THR A 14 40.16 -17.48 -18.04
N SER A 15 40.62 -16.28 -17.66
CA SER A 15 40.62 -15.84 -16.25
C SER A 15 39.27 -15.34 -15.73
N CYS A 16 38.21 -15.35 -16.53
CA CYS A 16 36.90 -14.84 -16.12
C CYS A 16 35.84 -15.90 -15.82
N PHE A 17 36.24 -17.19 -15.61
CA PHE A 17 35.25 -18.25 -15.44
C PHE A 17 35.41 -19.09 -14.17
N THR A 18 35.68 -18.44 -13.03
CA THR A 18 35.67 -19.14 -11.72
C THR A 18 34.86 -18.38 -10.69
N ASN A 19 33.60 -18.06 -10.99
CA ASN A 19 32.61 -17.83 -9.95
C ASN A 19 31.53 -18.92 -10.06
N TRP A 20 31.97 -20.19 -9.96
CA TRP A 20 31.03 -21.25 -9.69
C TRP A 20 30.68 -21.26 -8.23
N GLY A 21 29.48 -20.70 -7.94
CA GLY A 21 28.58 -21.18 -6.94
C GLY A 21 29.17 -21.32 -5.53
N GLU A 22 29.51 -20.22 -4.89
CA GLU A 22 29.03 -20.13 -3.52
C GLU A 22 27.52 -20.01 -3.63
N GLU A 23 26.79 -21.11 -3.44
CA GLU A 23 25.45 -21.02 -2.90
C GLU A 23 25.59 -20.18 -1.63
N ARG A 24 25.35 -18.88 -1.74
CA ARG A 24 25.09 -18.09 -0.54
C ARG A 24 23.89 -18.79 0.07
N SER A 25 24.13 -19.53 1.12
CA SER A 25 23.09 -19.91 2.05
C SER A 25 22.49 -18.57 2.47
N VAL A 26 21.41 -18.18 1.80
CA VAL A 26 20.61 -17.06 2.25
C VAL A 26 20.06 -17.56 3.57
N ASP A 27 20.69 -17.13 4.67
CA ASP A 27 20.13 -17.34 6.00
C ASP A 27 18.65 -16.96 5.89
N PRO A 28 17.73 -17.78 6.37
CA PRO A 28 16.32 -17.48 6.29
C PRO A 28 16.13 -16.11 6.93
N VAL A 29 15.84 -15.11 6.08
CA VAL A 29 15.58 -13.75 6.55
C VAL A 29 14.25 -13.84 7.29
N PHE A 30 14.33 -13.98 8.61
CA PHE A 30 13.13 -13.91 9.45
C PHE A 30 12.60 -12.47 9.36
N SER A 31 11.48 -12.31 8.67
CA SER A 31 10.81 -11.01 8.65
C SER A 31 10.55 -10.53 10.08
N ARG A 32 10.95 -9.28 10.34
CA ARG A 32 10.67 -8.58 11.61
C ARG A 32 9.23 -8.10 11.70
N TYR A 33 8.46 -8.37 10.66
CA TYR A 33 7.08 -7.95 10.53
C TYR A 33 6.18 -9.16 10.31
N GLU A 34 4.94 -9.04 10.76
CA GLU A 34 3.89 -10.00 10.48
C GLU A 34 2.77 -9.36 9.66
N PRO A 35 2.19 -10.07 8.68
CA PRO A 35 1.11 -9.55 7.88
C PRO A 35 -0.19 -9.46 8.67
N VAL A 36 -0.89 -8.35 8.52
CA VAL A 36 -2.31 -8.24 8.90
C VAL A 36 -3.14 -8.55 7.67
N THR A 37 -3.89 -9.63 7.71
CA THR A 37 -4.67 -10.10 6.57
C THR A 37 -6.17 -10.07 6.86
N LEU A 38 -6.96 -9.94 5.80
CA LEU A 38 -8.41 -10.13 5.82
C LEU A 38 -8.79 -11.17 4.78
N GLU A 39 -9.78 -12.00 5.10
CA GLU A 39 -10.45 -12.80 4.09
C GLU A 39 -11.01 -11.91 2.98
N ARG A 40 -10.91 -12.33 1.73
CA ARG A 40 -11.32 -11.52 0.57
C ARG A 40 -12.74 -10.97 0.69
N SER A 41 -13.67 -11.78 1.14
CA SER A 41 -15.07 -11.36 1.35
C SER A 41 -15.21 -10.32 2.46
N VAL A 42 -14.47 -10.45 3.55
CA VAL A 42 -14.45 -9.48 4.65
C VAL A 42 -13.83 -8.17 4.19
N PHE A 43 -12.70 -8.24 3.48
CA PHE A 43 -12.01 -7.07 2.92
C PHE A 43 -12.89 -6.26 1.98
N GLU A 44 -13.65 -6.93 1.11
CA GLU A 44 -14.55 -6.26 0.15
C GLU A 44 -15.70 -5.54 0.83
N ASN A 45 -16.18 -6.05 1.97
CA ASN A 45 -17.29 -5.50 2.74
C ASN A 45 -16.87 -4.60 3.91
N ALA A 46 -15.57 -4.36 4.11
CA ALA A 46 -15.05 -3.63 5.26
C ALA A 46 -15.12 -2.11 5.15
N ILE A 47 -15.70 -1.57 4.06
CA ILE A 47 -15.77 -0.12 3.80
C ILE A 47 -17.02 0.44 4.47
N GLU A 48 -16.82 1.40 5.36
CA GLU A 48 -17.93 2.04 6.08
C GLU A 48 -17.61 3.47 6.51
N ILE A 49 -18.64 4.31 6.64
CA ILE A 49 -18.53 5.61 7.28
C ILE A 49 -18.83 5.44 8.77
N GLN A 50 -17.89 5.86 9.59
CA GLN A 50 -18.00 5.84 11.05
C GLN A 50 -18.06 7.25 11.62
N ASP A 51 -18.48 7.38 12.88
CA ASP A 51 -18.29 8.60 13.63
C ASP A 51 -16.80 8.92 13.83
N LYS A 52 -16.51 10.16 14.20
CA LYS A 52 -15.13 10.60 14.41
C LYS A 52 -14.41 9.75 15.45
N THR A 53 -13.25 9.22 15.04
CA THR A 53 -12.35 8.43 15.89
C THR A 53 -11.07 9.21 16.17
N ALA A 54 -10.22 8.74 17.08
CA ALA A 54 -8.87 9.30 17.24
C ALA A 54 -8.03 9.01 15.98
N VAL A 55 -7.08 9.90 15.66
CA VAL A 55 -6.05 9.65 14.65
C VAL A 55 -4.99 8.78 15.30
N THR A 56 -4.60 7.68 14.65
CA THR A 56 -3.58 6.76 15.19
C THR A 56 -2.21 7.01 14.54
N GLU A 57 -2.13 6.96 13.23
CA GLU A 57 -0.89 7.19 12.48
C GLU A 57 -1.18 7.97 11.19
N SER A 58 -1.17 9.31 11.30
CA SER A 58 -1.42 10.17 10.14
C SER A 58 -0.29 10.06 9.12
N SER A 59 -0.64 10.05 7.83
CA SER A 59 0.34 10.03 6.74
C SER A 59 0.09 11.16 5.74
N LYS A 60 -0.74 10.96 4.72
CA LYS A 60 -1.00 11.94 3.68
C LYS A 60 -2.23 12.80 4.00
N ILE A 61 -2.21 14.04 3.55
CA ILE A 61 -3.32 14.98 3.67
C ILE A 61 -3.76 15.40 2.27
N TYR A 62 -5.06 15.37 2.03
CA TYR A 62 -5.69 15.78 0.77
C TYR A 62 -6.72 16.86 1.07
N ILE A 63 -6.67 17.95 0.33
CA ILE A 63 -7.60 19.07 0.46
C ILE A 63 -8.41 19.17 -0.83
N ILE A 64 -9.72 19.17 -0.69
CA ILE A 64 -10.64 19.40 -1.79
C ILE A 64 -11.81 20.27 -1.34
N SER A 65 -11.99 21.41 -2.01
CA SER A 65 -12.98 22.41 -1.62
C SER A 65 -12.90 22.69 -0.12
N ASP A 66 -13.99 22.55 0.61
CA ASP A 66 -14.10 22.81 2.04
C ASP A 66 -13.86 21.56 2.91
N TYR A 67 -13.16 20.54 2.38
CA TYR A 67 -12.89 19.32 3.12
C TYR A 67 -11.41 18.95 3.12
N ILE A 68 -10.95 18.41 4.25
CA ILE A 68 -9.63 17.80 4.41
C ILE A 68 -9.81 16.33 4.70
N PHE A 69 -9.08 15.49 3.94
CA PHE A 69 -8.94 14.06 4.20
C PHE A 69 -7.55 13.79 4.75
N VAL A 70 -7.48 13.27 5.97
CA VAL A 70 -6.21 12.85 6.58
C VAL A 70 -6.16 11.33 6.57
N ASN A 71 -5.23 10.77 5.82
CA ASN A 71 -5.04 9.32 5.80
C ASN A 71 -4.50 8.86 7.16
N ASP A 72 -5.24 7.97 7.80
CA ASP A 72 -4.78 7.19 8.93
C ASP A 72 -4.28 5.85 8.38
N LYS A 73 -2.98 5.67 8.46
CA LYS A 73 -2.20 4.67 7.73
C LYS A 73 -2.84 3.29 7.77
N ARG A 74 -3.17 2.76 6.58
CA ARG A 74 -3.77 1.45 6.38
C ARG A 74 -5.15 1.23 7.00
N THR A 75 -5.75 2.23 7.63
CA THR A 75 -7.06 2.09 8.29
C THR A 75 -8.17 2.87 7.60
N GLY A 76 -7.84 4.03 7.00
CA GLY A 76 -8.82 4.84 6.28
C GLY A 76 -8.49 6.32 6.23
N PHE A 77 -9.53 7.17 6.23
CA PHE A 77 -9.39 8.62 6.11
C PHE A 77 -10.29 9.34 7.12
N HIS A 78 -9.69 10.21 7.93
CA HIS A 78 -10.45 11.18 8.71
C HIS A 78 -10.90 12.32 7.81
N ILE A 79 -12.16 12.70 7.93
CA ILE A 79 -12.79 13.75 7.13
C ILE A 79 -13.03 14.96 8.05
N PHE A 80 -12.45 16.10 7.66
CA PHE A 80 -12.65 17.36 8.34
C PHE A 80 -13.37 18.34 7.44
N ASP A 81 -14.29 19.11 8.04
CA ASP A 81 -14.84 20.32 7.47
C ASP A 81 -13.81 21.43 7.62
N ASN A 82 -13.40 22.04 6.55
CA ASN A 82 -12.40 23.09 6.44
C ASN A 82 -13.01 24.41 5.95
N THR A 83 -14.31 24.60 6.07
CA THR A 83 -14.98 25.86 5.72
C THR A 83 -14.33 27.04 6.46
N ASN A 84 -13.87 26.81 7.70
CA ASN A 84 -12.99 27.73 8.40
C ASN A 84 -11.58 27.12 8.52
N PRO A 85 -10.60 27.54 7.68
CA PRO A 85 -9.24 26.98 7.68
C PRO A 85 -8.45 27.23 8.98
N GLU A 86 -8.82 28.24 9.77
CA GLU A 86 -8.18 28.48 11.07
C GLU A 86 -8.61 27.48 12.15
N SER A 87 -9.73 26.79 11.94
CA SER A 87 -10.30 25.84 12.89
C SER A 87 -11.05 24.71 12.19
N PRO A 88 -10.35 23.77 11.51
CA PRO A 88 -11.00 22.63 10.86
C PRO A 88 -11.70 21.71 11.86
N ILE A 89 -12.91 21.26 11.53
CA ILE A 89 -13.75 20.44 12.40
C ILE A 89 -13.80 19.01 11.90
N LYS A 90 -13.31 18.04 12.69
CA LYS A 90 -13.45 16.62 12.37
C LYS A 90 -14.92 16.20 12.35
N LYS A 91 -15.36 15.61 11.24
CA LYS A 91 -16.75 15.18 11.00
C LYS A 91 -16.93 13.67 11.10
N LYS A 92 -16.20 12.91 10.29
CA LYS A 92 -16.37 11.47 10.12
C LYS A 92 -15.03 10.76 9.91
N PHE A 93 -15.09 9.44 9.96
CA PHE A 93 -14.01 8.56 9.57
C PHE A 93 -14.50 7.59 8.48
N LEU A 94 -13.87 7.63 7.31
CA LEU A 94 -14.06 6.65 6.26
C LEU A 94 -13.13 5.47 6.56
N LYS A 95 -13.65 4.42 7.20
CA LYS A 95 -12.91 3.18 7.43
C LYS A 95 -12.78 2.44 6.11
N ILE A 96 -11.54 2.12 5.75
CA ILE A 96 -11.21 1.38 4.53
C ILE A 96 -9.85 0.69 4.72
N PRO A 97 -9.85 -0.53 5.29
CA PRO A 97 -8.62 -1.26 5.62
C PRO A 97 -7.73 -1.45 4.40
N GLY A 98 -6.44 -1.23 4.57
CA GLY A 98 -5.45 -1.30 3.49
C GLY A 98 -5.36 -0.03 2.62
N ALA A 99 -6.10 1.05 2.95
CA ALA A 99 -6.05 2.28 2.18
C ALA A 99 -4.69 2.97 2.27
N THR A 100 -4.16 3.39 1.11
CA THR A 100 -2.86 4.04 0.99
C THR A 100 -2.92 5.40 0.35
N ASP A 101 -3.86 5.59 -0.56
CA ASP A 101 -3.96 6.81 -1.36
C ASP A 101 -5.40 7.08 -1.77
N ILE A 102 -5.71 8.34 -2.05
CA ILE A 102 -7.01 8.77 -2.51
C ILE A 102 -6.86 9.87 -3.56
N ALA A 103 -7.60 9.77 -4.65
CA ALA A 103 -7.84 10.86 -5.57
C ALA A 103 -9.32 11.22 -5.54
N ILE A 104 -9.61 12.52 -5.55
CA ILE A 104 -10.99 13.00 -5.42
C ILE A 104 -11.31 13.92 -6.59
N ARG A 105 -12.45 13.65 -7.24
CA ARG A 105 -13.00 14.51 -8.29
C ARG A 105 -14.47 14.76 -8.03
N ASN A 106 -14.83 16.00 -7.74
CA ASN A 106 -16.15 16.38 -7.23
C ASN A 106 -16.46 15.58 -5.95
N ASN A 107 -17.50 14.75 -5.95
CA ASN A 107 -17.88 13.87 -4.85
C ASN A 107 -17.51 12.39 -5.07
N ILE A 108 -16.69 12.10 -6.09
CA ILE A 108 -16.23 10.74 -6.40
C ILE A 108 -14.81 10.55 -5.86
N LEU A 109 -14.64 9.51 -5.06
CA LEU A 109 -13.39 9.11 -4.43
C LEU A 109 -12.85 7.88 -5.15
N TYR A 110 -11.60 7.95 -5.59
CA TYR A 110 -10.84 6.84 -6.17
C TYR A 110 -9.78 6.44 -5.15
N ILE A 111 -9.94 5.29 -4.51
CA ILE A 111 -9.11 4.89 -3.38
C ILE A 111 -8.32 3.64 -3.73
N ASN A 112 -7.00 3.71 -3.51
CA ASN A 112 -6.15 2.52 -3.49
C ASN A 112 -6.40 1.79 -2.15
N GLN A 113 -7.11 0.66 -2.20
CA GLN A 113 -7.35 -0.23 -1.08
C GLN A 113 -6.53 -1.51 -1.26
N ALA A 114 -5.38 -1.62 -0.63
CA ALA A 114 -4.42 -2.72 -0.79
C ALA A 114 -4.16 -3.02 -2.28
N THR A 115 -4.68 -4.13 -2.81
CA THR A 115 -4.52 -4.51 -4.22
C THR A 115 -5.60 -3.94 -5.15
N ASP A 116 -6.67 -3.36 -4.60
CA ASP A 116 -7.85 -2.96 -5.36
C ASP A 116 -7.96 -1.45 -5.55
N LEU A 117 -8.53 -1.05 -6.69
CA LEU A 117 -9.06 0.30 -6.89
C LEU A 117 -10.55 0.31 -6.55
N VAL A 118 -10.90 1.13 -5.57
CA VAL A 118 -12.28 1.34 -5.13
C VAL A 118 -12.76 2.71 -5.58
N VAL A 119 -13.97 2.77 -6.14
CA VAL A 119 -14.62 4.01 -6.56
C VAL A 119 -15.89 4.20 -5.74
N LEU A 120 -15.92 5.27 -4.96
CA LEU A 120 -17.03 5.63 -4.08
C LEU A 120 -17.62 6.98 -4.49
N THR A 121 -18.93 7.16 -4.31
CA THR A 121 -19.56 8.48 -4.25
C THR A 121 -19.83 8.80 -2.79
N LEU A 122 -19.37 9.96 -2.33
CA LEU A 122 -19.61 10.46 -0.97
C LEU A 122 -20.48 11.72 -1.04
N ASN A 123 -21.60 11.70 -0.33
CA ASN A 123 -22.42 12.90 -0.13
C ASN A 123 -21.88 13.67 1.09
N PHE A 124 -21.37 14.86 0.87
CA PHE A 124 -20.79 15.69 1.94
C PHE A 124 -21.81 16.34 2.87
N THR A 125 -23.10 16.32 2.52
CA THR A 125 -24.15 16.88 3.36
C THR A 125 -24.53 15.97 4.53
N ASP A 126 -24.68 14.66 4.24
CA ASP A 126 -25.12 13.66 5.22
C ASP A 126 -24.10 12.53 5.43
N PHE A 127 -22.97 12.55 4.69
CA PHE A 127 -21.94 11.53 4.66
C PHE A 127 -22.45 10.15 4.23
N SER A 128 -23.58 10.08 3.52
CA SER A 128 -23.98 8.84 2.87
C SER A 128 -22.98 8.45 1.77
N MET A 129 -22.77 7.16 1.59
CA MET A 129 -21.76 6.62 0.69
C MET A 129 -22.35 5.54 -0.21
N ILE A 130 -21.94 5.56 -1.48
CA ILE A 130 -22.30 4.53 -2.46
C ILE A 130 -21.00 3.94 -3.03
N LEU A 131 -20.86 2.62 -2.94
CA LEU A 131 -19.81 1.90 -3.67
C LEU A 131 -20.22 1.78 -5.15
N ASN A 132 -19.59 2.57 -6.01
CA ASN A 132 -19.89 2.58 -7.45
C ASN A 132 -19.22 1.40 -8.16
N LYS A 133 -17.93 1.14 -7.83
CA LYS A 133 -17.14 0.11 -8.51
C LYS A 133 -15.97 -0.33 -7.66
N ARG A 134 -15.61 -1.60 -7.79
CA ARG A 134 -14.34 -2.17 -7.33
C ARG A 134 -13.63 -2.82 -8.53
N ILE A 135 -12.38 -2.50 -8.75
CA ILE A 135 -11.52 -3.16 -9.73
C ILE A 135 -10.47 -3.91 -8.93
N LYS A 136 -10.53 -5.25 -9.01
CA LYS A 136 -9.66 -6.12 -8.21
C LYS A 136 -8.26 -6.22 -8.82
N ASN A 137 -7.26 -6.36 -7.95
CA ASN A 137 -5.87 -6.65 -8.32
C ASN A 137 -5.25 -5.66 -9.32
N VAL A 138 -5.54 -4.37 -9.14
CA VAL A 138 -4.97 -3.27 -9.96
C VAL A 138 -3.58 -2.90 -9.47
N PHE A 139 -3.36 -2.99 -8.16
CA PHE A 139 -2.11 -2.63 -7.52
C PHE A 139 -1.35 -3.87 -7.05
N PRO A 140 -0.01 -3.80 -6.96
CA PRO A 140 0.78 -4.91 -6.43
C PRO A 140 0.44 -5.18 -4.96
N GLU A 141 0.67 -6.42 -4.54
CA GLU A 141 0.53 -6.82 -3.14
C GLU A 141 1.46 -6.00 -2.23
N LEU A 142 0.97 -5.77 -1.02
CA LEU A 142 1.70 -5.03 -0.02
C LEU A 142 2.85 -5.86 0.53
N ARG A 143 4.08 -5.39 0.31
CA ARG A 143 5.28 -5.97 0.93
C ARG A 143 5.47 -5.49 2.36
N SER A 144 6.14 -6.31 3.17
CA SER A 144 6.65 -5.88 4.47
C SER A 144 7.71 -4.76 4.30
N PRO A 145 7.98 -3.98 5.33
CA PRO A 145 9.03 -2.96 5.30
C PRO A 145 10.46 -3.51 5.06
N ASP A 146 10.69 -4.79 5.32
CA ASP A 146 11.94 -5.51 5.02
C ASP A 146 11.90 -6.29 3.70
N GLY A 147 10.84 -6.08 2.88
CA GLY A 147 10.76 -6.54 1.50
C GLY A 147 10.11 -7.91 1.30
N GLU A 148 9.70 -8.59 2.37
CA GLU A 148 9.08 -9.90 2.30
C GLU A 148 7.66 -9.87 1.73
N PHE A 149 7.27 -10.96 1.11
CA PHE A 149 5.93 -11.20 0.60
C PHE A 149 5.17 -12.15 1.53
N PHE A 150 3.88 -11.97 1.54
CA PHE A 150 2.95 -12.95 2.08
C PHE A 150 1.86 -13.17 1.03
N SER A 151 1.64 -14.42 0.66
CA SER A 151 0.54 -14.81 -0.23
C SER A 151 -0.15 -16.04 0.36
N GLU A 152 -1.44 -15.94 0.52
CA GLU A 152 -2.32 -17.03 0.93
C GLU A 152 -3.63 -16.90 0.16
N ASP A 153 -4.16 -18.00 -0.33
CA ASP A 153 -5.39 -18.01 -1.11
C ASP A 153 -6.54 -17.35 -0.35
N ASN A 154 -7.30 -16.52 -1.06
CA ASN A 154 -8.44 -15.76 -0.54
C ASN A 154 -8.13 -14.74 0.56
N LYS A 155 -6.86 -14.47 0.90
CA LYS A 155 -6.48 -13.43 1.85
C LYS A 155 -5.88 -12.22 1.15
N VAL A 156 -6.08 -11.05 1.74
CA VAL A 156 -5.51 -9.78 1.29
C VAL A 156 -4.71 -9.18 2.44
N VAL A 157 -3.45 -8.86 2.20
CA VAL A 157 -2.62 -8.15 3.18
C VAL A 157 -3.04 -6.68 3.21
N VAL A 158 -3.51 -6.22 4.35
CA VAL A 158 -3.96 -4.84 4.56
C VAL A 158 -2.97 -3.99 5.34
N ASN A 159 -2.07 -4.62 6.10
CA ASN A 159 -1.01 -3.94 6.86
C ASN A 159 0.12 -4.92 7.23
N TRP A 160 1.21 -4.40 7.78
CA TRP A 160 2.28 -5.15 8.41
C TRP A 160 2.56 -4.56 9.79
N LEU A 161 2.67 -5.41 10.80
CA LEU A 161 3.01 -5.04 12.16
C LEU A 161 4.41 -5.52 12.51
N LYS A 162 5.15 -4.70 13.24
CA LYS A 162 6.45 -5.10 13.76
C LYS A 162 6.25 -6.10 14.90
N LYS A 163 6.99 -7.23 14.85
CA LYS A 163 7.06 -8.23 15.91
C LYS A 163 7.77 -7.71 17.14
#